data_0f87c1b7efb3d37357175cdd6b91ee80
#
_entry.id   0f87c1b7efb3d37357175cdd6b91ee80
#
_cell.length_a   1.000
_cell.length_b   1.000
_cell.length_c   1.000
_cell.angle_alpha   90.00
_cell.angle_beta   90.00
_cell.angle_gamma   90.00
#
_symmetry.space_group_name_H-M   'P 1'
#
loop_
_entity.id
_entity.type
_entity.pdbx_description
1 polymer ?
#
loop_
_entity_poly.entity_id
_entity_poly.type
_entity_poly.pdbx_seq_one_letter_code
_entity_poly.pdbx_strand_id
1 'polypeptide(L)'
;MRFILLSIFYRFVRYTVTNYLYLFQNIFGVSKNLEPAVKFGDNSLSNIFFLKRLIYDFETPKNKSIEIFNMQFSSCIIGSSFKSDPRILDIWMRMGLGGLIFKTIMEKKRAGNLEPRLQDANYENLKGLYNSIGLPGMGIKKFLKYLEDTELWKYKRPLGVSIGGDN
;
A
#
# COMPACT_ATOMS: atom_id res chain seq x y z
N MET A 1 -9.36 5.51 -21.76
CA MET A 1 -10.01 6.75 -21.27
C MET A 1 -10.35 6.66 -19.78
N ARG A 2 -11.07 5.62 -19.28
CA ARG A 2 -11.46 5.43 -17.86
C ARG A 2 -10.29 5.60 -16.87
N PHE A 3 -9.13 4.96 -17.13
CA PHE A 3 -7.98 5.00 -16.23
C PHE A 3 -7.28 6.36 -16.15
N ILE A 4 -7.30 7.12 -17.23
CA ILE A 4 -6.75 8.49 -17.23
C ILE A 4 -7.61 9.37 -16.33
N LEU A 5 -8.94 9.29 -16.46
CA LEU A 5 -9.87 10.04 -15.61
C LEU A 5 -9.74 9.67 -14.14
N LEU A 6 -9.66 8.37 -13.82
CA LEU A 6 -9.44 7.88 -12.46
C LEU A 6 -8.10 8.37 -11.88
N SER A 7 -7.03 8.40 -12.69
CA SER A 7 -5.72 8.89 -12.27
C SER A 7 -5.75 10.40 -12.00
N ILE A 8 -6.41 11.19 -12.84
CA ILE A 8 -6.57 12.64 -12.64
C ILE A 8 -7.38 12.90 -11.37
N PHE A 9 -8.51 12.21 -11.20
CA PHE A 9 -9.36 12.33 -10.02
C PHE A 9 -8.60 11.96 -8.74
N TYR A 10 -7.88 10.84 -8.74
CA TYR A 10 -7.04 10.42 -7.60
C TYR A 10 -6.00 11.48 -7.23
N ARG A 11 -5.29 12.03 -8.22
CA ARG A 11 -4.28 13.09 -7.98
C ARG A 11 -4.91 14.33 -7.40
N PHE A 12 -6.07 14.74 -7.90
CA PHE A 12 -6.82 15.90 -7.39
C PHE A 12 -7.24 15.67 -5.93
N VAL A 13 -7.87 14.53 -5.62
CA VAL A 13 -8.30 14.20 -4.25
C VAL A 13 -7.09 14.14 -3.31
N ARG A 14 -6.02 13.47 -3.71
CA ARG A 14 -4.79 13.38 -2.90
C ARG A 14 -4.22 14.78 -2.62
N TYR A 15 -4.11 15.61 -3.62
CA TYR A 15 -3.61 16.99 -3.48
C TYR A 15 -4.48 17.78 -2.50
N THR A 16 -5.77 17.75 -2.68
CA THR A 16 -6.75 18.47 -1.85
C THR A 16 -6.67 18.00 -0.40
N VAL A 17 -6.78 16.71 -0.14
CA VAL A 17 -6.72 16.13 1.21
C VAL A 17 -5.42 16.47 1.92
N THR A 18 -4.27 16.37 1.22
CA THR A 18 -2.97 16.68 1.81
C THR A 18 -2.85 18.16 2.18
N ASN A 19 -3.30 19.09 1.31
CA ASN A 19 -3.23 20.50 1.60
C ASN A 19 -4.16 20.92 2.75
N TYR A 20 -5.39 20.39 2.79
CA TYR A 20 -6.29 20.62 3.92
C TYR A 20 -5.72 20.10 5.24
N LEU A 21 -5.12 18.90 5.22
CA LEU A 21 -4.46 18.34 6.38
C LEU A 21 -3.32 19.24 6.89
N TYR A 22 -2.47 19.72 5.99
CA TYR A 22 -1.35 20.59 6.37
C TYR A 22 -1.82 21.97 6.85
N LEU A 23 -2.86 22.53 6.23
CA LEU A 23 -3.47 23.77 6.69
C LEU A 23 -3.98 23.60 8.13
N PHE A 24 -4.70 22.52 8.39
CA PHE A 24 -5.22 22.20 9.72
C PHE A 24 -4.08 22.04 10.74
N GLN A 25 -3.07 21.24 10.43
CA GLN A 25 -1.91 21.03 11.30
C GLN A 25 -1.17 22.34 11.60
N ASN A 26 -1.06 23.23 10.61
CA ASN A 26 -0.44 24.54 10.79
C ASN A 26 -1.26 25.46 11.71
N ILE A 27 -2.59 25.51 11.55
CA ILE A 27 -3.48 26.30 12.39
C ILE A 27 -3.40 25.88 13.85
N PHE A 28 -3.31 24.57 14.12
CA PHE A 28 -3.24 24.02 15.47
C PHE A 28 -1.82 23.87 16.02
N GLY A 29 -0.80 24.34 15.31
CA GLY A 29 0.61 24.25 15.75
C GLY A 29 1.14 22.82 15.89
N VAL A 30 0.55 21.86 15.18
CA VAL A 30 0.94 20.45 15.23
C VAL A 30 1.96 20.14 14.13
N SER A 31 2.94 19.29 14.45
CA SER A 31 3.95 18.86 13.48
C SER A 31 3.33 18.21 12.25
N LYS A 32 3.86 18.51 11.05
CA LYS A 32 3.39 17.91 9.80
C LYS A 32 3.47 16.40 9.84
N ASN A 33 2.35 15.73 9.56
CA ASN A 33 2.20 14.28 9.54
C ASN A 33 1.26 13.86 8.41
N LEU A 34 1.71 12.98 7.52
CA LEU A 34 0.93 12.47 6.38
C LEU A 34 0.11 11.22 6.71
N GLU A 35 0.35 10.56 7.83
CA GLU A 35 -0.37 9.32 8.16
C GLU A 35 -1.89 9.45 8.17
N PRO A 36 -2.51 10.55 8.70
CA PRO A 36 -3.95 10.72 8.62
C PRO A 36 -4.48 10.75 7.18
N ALA A 37 -3.74 11.38 6.24
CA ALA A 37 -4.12 11.39 4.82
C ALA A 37 -4.02 9.99 4.19
N VAL A 38 -3.00 9.21 4.54
CA VAL A 38 -2.85 7.82 4.09
C VAL A 38 -3.98 6.95 4.65
N LYS A 39 -4.28 7.06 5.95
CA LYS A 39 -5.40 6.34 6.59
C LYS A 39 -6.74 6.70 5.95
N PHE A 40 -6.97 7.98 5.65
CA PHE A 40 -8.16 8.43 4.93
C PHE A 40 -8.25 7.81 3.53
N GLY A 41 -7.15 7.80 2.77
CA GLY A 41 -7.08 7.18 1.45
C GLY A 41 -7.37 5.68 1.49
N ASP A 42 -6.74 4.94 2.40
CA ASP A 42 -6.95 3.50 2.57
C ASP A 42 -8.41 3.17 2.95
N ASN A 43 -9.00 3.93 3.88
CA ASN A 43 -10.39 3.76 4.28
C ASN A 43 -11.36 4.08 3.12
N SER A 44 -11.10 5.16 2.39
CA SER A 44 -11.92 5.54 1.23
C SER A 44 -11.89 4.46 0.16
N LEU A 45 -10.70 3.94 -0.20
CA LEU A 45 -10.56 2.85 -1.16
C LEU A 45 -11.28 1.58 -0.68
N SER A 46 -11.18 1.25 0.61
CA SER A 46 -11.87 0.10 1.20
C SER A 46 -13.39 0.25 1.20
N ASN A 47 -13.90 1.45 1.45
CA ASN A 47 -15.35 1.72 1.46
C ASN A 47 -15.97 1.66 0.07
N ILE A 48 -15.22 2.01 -1.00
CA ILE A 48 -15.70 1.89 -2.38
C ILE A 48 -15.47 0.49 -2.95
N PHE A 49 -15.07 -0.47 -2.13
CA PHE A 49 -14.74 -1.83 -2.56
C PHE A 49 -15.91 -2.57 -3.25
N PHE A 50 -17.16 -2.18 -2.96
CA PHE A 50 -18.33 -2.72 -3.67
C PHE A 50 -18.34 -2.39 -5.18
N LEU A 51 -17.68 -1.29 -5.60
CA LEU A 51 -17.48 -0.93 -7.00
C LEU A 51 -16.17 -1.51 -7.60
N LYS A 52 -15.56 -2.48 -6.94
CA LYS A 52 -14.24 -3.03 -7.28
C LYS A 52 -14.06 -3.40 -8.74
N ARG A 53 -15.08 -4.02 -9.37
CA ARG A 53 -15.04 -4.39 -10.79
C ARG A 53 -14.95 -3.18 -11.72
N LEU A 54 -15.63 -2.11 -11.37
CA LEU A 54 -15.65 -0.90 -12.19
C LEU A 54 -14.38 -0.07 -12.04
N ILE A 55 -13.84 0.02 -10.83
CA ILE A 55 -12.76 0.96 -10.48
C ILE A 55 -11.39 0.28 -10.52
N TYR A 56 -11.28 -0.96 -10.01
CA TYR A 56 -9.98 -1.59 -9.76
C TYR A 56 -9.61 -2.73 -10.72
N ASP A 57 -10.57 -3.36 -11.41
CA ASP A 57 -10.24 -4.46 -12.31
C ASP A 57 -9.58 -3.94 -13.58
N PHE A 58 -8.27 -4.21 -13.69
CA PHE A 58 -7.44 -3.91 -14.84
C PHE A 58 -7.09 -5.20 -15.56
N GLU A 59 -7.37 -5.24 -16.86
CA GLU A 59 -6.90 -6.34 -17.70
C GLU A 59 -5.41 -6.17 -17.98
N THR A 60 -4.64 -7.12 -17.49
CA THR A 60 -3.20 -7.17 -17.80
C THR A 60 -3.01 -7.80 -19.17
N PRO A 61 -2.29 -7.15 -20.11
CA PRO A 61 -2.03 -7.75 -21.41
C PRO A 61 -1.29 -9.09 -21.26
N LYS A 62 -1.77 -10.15 -21.93
CA LYS A 62 -1.21 -11.51 -21.82
C LYS A 62 0.27 -11.59 -22.19
N ASN A 63 0.74 -10.73 -23.10
CA ASN A 63 2.14 -10.64 -23.51
C ASN A 63 3.08 -9.96 -22.50
N LYS A 64 2.58 -9.59 -21.34
CA LYS A 64 3.36 -8.97 -20.24
C LYS A 64 3.59 -9.95 -19.07
N SER A 65 3.09 -11.16 -19.17
CA SER A 65 3.41 -12.21 -18.20
C SER A 65 4.86 -12.66 -18.38
N ILE A 66 5.53 -12.93 -17.26
CA ILE A 66 6.90 -13.44 -17.24
C ILE A 66 6.98 -14.63 -16.27
N GLU A 67 7.92 -15.54 -16.56
CA GLU A 67 8.24 -16.64 -15.67
C GLU A 67 9.65 -16.46 -15.12
N ILE A 68 9.77 -16.53 -13.79
CA ILE A 68 11.05 -16.41 -13.08
C ILE A 68 11.06 -17.48 -11.98
N PHE A 69 12.09 -18.34 -11.96
CA PHE A 69 12.23 -19.45 -10.99
C PHE A 69 10.98 -20.34 -10.89
N ASN A 70 10.40 -20.72 -12.01
CA ASN A 70 9.17 -21.50 -12.13
C ASN A 70 7.93 -20.83 -11.48
N MET A 71 8.00 -19.53 -11.22
CA MET A 71 6.86 -18.73 -10.75
C MET A 71 6.32 -17.86 -11.88
N GLN A 72 5.01 -17.94 -12.11
CA GLN A 72 4.31 -17.15 -13.13
C GLN A 72 3.86 -15.81 -12.56
N PHE A 73 4.39 -14.73 -13.12
CA PHE A 73 3.98 -13.35 -12.83
C PHE A 73 3.09 -12.85 -13.96
N SER A 74 1.88 -12.40 -13.65
CA SER A 74 0.94 -11.88 -14.67
C SER A 74 1.38 -10.54 -15.26
N SER A 75 2.31 -9.84 -14.62
CA SER A 75 2.97 -8.62 -15.11
C SER A 75 4.34 -8.47 -14.45
N CYS A 76 5.18 -7.61 -15.03
CA CYS A 76 6.51 -7.28 -14.46
C CYS A 76 6.46 -6.33 -13.25
N ILE A 77 5.28 -5.88 -12.82
CA ILE A 77 5.12 -4.96 -11.69
C ILE A 77 4.77 -5.78 -10.44
N ILE A 78 5.59 -5.69 -9.41
CA ILE A 78 5.41 -6.37 -8.14
C ILE A 78 5.12 -5.34 -7.05
N GLY A 79 4.14 -5.62 -6.18
CA GLY A 79 3.87 -4.83 -5.00
C GLY A 79 4.97 -5.02 -3.95
N SER A 80 5.67 -3.95 -3.58
CA SER A 80 6.70 -4.00 -2.55
C SER A 80 6.12 -4.14 -1.14
N SER A 81 6.96 -4.48 -0.15
CA SER A 81 6.58 -4.75 1.24
C SER A 81 6.13 -3.49 2.02
N PHE A 82 5.05 -2.87 1.59
CA PHE A 82 4.58 -1.59 2.12
C PHE A 82 3.28 -1.70 2.95
N LYS A 83 2.37 -2.57 2.56
CA LYS A 83 1.04 -2.74 3.18
C LYS A 83 0.82 -4.15 3.69
N SER A 84 -0.07 -4.26 4.68
CA SER A 84 -0.56 -5.53 5.24
C SER A 84 -2.09 -5.61 5.32
N ASP A 85 -2.84 -4.53 5.02
CA ASP A 85 -4.30 -4.56 4.98
C ASP A 85 -4.78 -5.43 3.80
N PRO A 86 -5.52 -6.52 4.06
CA PRO A 86 -5.95 -7.45 2.99
C PRO A 86 -6.81 -6.80 1.93
N ARG A 87 -7.64 -5.82 2.27
CA ARG A 87 -8.50 -5.13 1.32
C ARG A 87 -7.71 -4.27 0.34
N ILE A 88 -6.67 -3.59 0.84
CA ILE A 88 -5.77 -2.80 0.00
C ILE A 88 -4.93 -3.72 -0.90
N LEU A 89 -4.45 -4.83 -0.37
CA LEU A 89 -3.70 -5.81 -1.15
C LEU A 89 -4.56 -6.47 -2.24
N ASP A 90 -5.84 -6.78 -1.96
CA ASP A 90 -6.78 -7.28 -2.98
C ASP A 90 -7.00 -6.23 -4.09
N ILE A 91 -7.15 -4.96 -3.73
CA ILE A 91 -7.25 -3.86 -4.71
C ILE A 91 -6.00 -3.81 -5.60
N TRP A 92 -4.80 -3.90 -5.02
CA TRP A 92 -3.56 -3.87 -5.79
C TRP A 92 -3.42 -5.07 -6.74
N MET A 93 -3.79 -6.26 -6.28
CA MET A 93 -3.80 -7.45 -7.14
C MET A 93 -4.79 -7.31 -8.30
N ARG A 94 -5.97 -6.70 -8.07
CA ARG A 94 -6.95 -6.37 -9.12
C ARG A 94 -6.42 -5.35 -10.12
N MET A 95 -5.63 -4.39 -9.65
CA MET A 95 -5.00 -3.38 -10.51
C MET A 95 -3.87 -3.95 -11.39
N GLY A 96 -3.61 -5.26 -11.35
CA GLY A 96 -2.73 -5.94 -12.29
C GLY A 96 -1.31 -6.18 -11.80
N LEU A 97 -1.04 -6.12 -10.49
CA LEU A 97 0.26 -6.54 -9.97
C LEU A 97 0.53 -8.00 -10.33
N GLY A 98 1.72 -8.30 -10.84
CA GLY A 98 2.16 -9.66 -11.18
C GLY A 98 2.43 -10.53 -9.96
N GLY A 99 2.75 -9.92 -8.84
CA GLY A 99 3.01 -10.54 -7.55
C GLY A 99 2.99 -9.49 -6.44
N LEU A 100 3.15 -9.94 -5.21
CA LEU A 100 3.09 -9.10 -4.02
C LEU A 100 4.08 -9.56 -2.96
N ILE A 101 4.72 -8.63 -2.27
CA ILE A 101 5.51 -8.89 -1.08
C ILE A 101 4.78 -8.25 0.11
N PHE A 102 4.40 -9.09 1.09
CA PHE A 102 3.80 -8.59 2.33
C PHE A 102 4.77 -7.70 3.09
N LYS A 103 4.21 -6.71 3.80
CA LYS A 103 4.97 -5.83 4.69
C LYS A 103 5.82 -6.66 5.64
N THR A 104 7.03 -6.16 5.93
CA THR A 104 8.00 -6.82 6.80
C THR A 104 7.37 -7.33 8.10
N ILE A 105 7.54 -8.62 8.35
CA ILE A 105 7.05 -9.32 9.52
C ILE A 105 8.21 -9.48 10.51
N MET A 106 7.96 -9.03 11.74
CA MET A 106 8.85 -9.21 12.88
C MET A 106 8.38 -10.40 13.72
N GLU A 107 9.26 -10.98 14.53
CA GLU A 107 8.87 -12.06 15.44
C GLU A 107 7.71 -11.65 16.33
N LYS A 108 7.82 -10.50 16.99
CA LYS A 108 6.84 -9.97 17.91
C LYS A 108 5.99 -8.87 17.27
N LYS A 109 4.79 -8.66 17.81
CA LYS A 109 3.96 -7.51 17.45
C LYS A 109 4.68 -6.20 17.79
N ARG A 110 4.65 -5.22 16.85
CA ARG A 110 5.22 -3.88 17.03
C ARG A 110 4.20 -2.80 16.72
N ALA A 111 4.20 -1.75 17.51
CA ALA A 111 3.41 -0.53 17.25
C ALA A 111 4.10 0.39 16.23
N GLY A 112 5.42 0.25 16.09
CA GLY A 112 6.27 1.19 15.36
C GLY A 112 6.70 2.37 16.24
N ASN A 113 7.34 3.35 15.61
CA ASN A 113 7.81 4.56 16.29
C ASN A 113 6.66 5.52 16.62
N LEU A 114 6.92 6.52 17.46
CA LEU A 114 5.96 7.58 17.75
C LEU A 114 5.73 8.48 16.52
N GLU A 115 4.52 9.01 16.40
CA GLU A 115 4.17 10.00 15.36
C GLU A 115 4.72 11.40 15.74
N PRO A 116 5.09 12.25 14.75
CA PRO A 116 4.98 12.08 13.29
C PRO A 116 6.13 11.23 12.73
N ARG A 117 5.81 10.28 11.88
CA ARG A 117 6.76 9.33 11.29
C ARG A 117 6.64 9.16 9.78
N LEU A 118 5.79 9.97 9.16
CA LEU A 118 5.68 10.07 7.71
C LEU A 118 5.46 11.53 7.32
N GLN A 119 6.42 12.10 6.59
CA GLN A 119 6.45 13.51 6.23
C GLN A 119 6.92 13.70 4.79
N ASP A 120 6.52 14.83 4.17
CA ASP A 120 7.13 15.25 2.91
C ASP A 120 8.60 15.63 3.13
N ALA A 121 9.44 15.16 2.23
CA ALA A 121 10.85 15.56 2.12
C ALA A 121 11.01 16.38 0.84
N ASN A 122 11.40 17.63 1.00
CA ASN A 122 11.76 18.49 -0.12
C ASN A 122 13.25 18.80 -0.03
N TYR A 123 13.98 18.38 -1.06
CA TYR A 123 15.39 18.70 -1.19
C TYR A 123 15.58 19.37 -2.56
N GLU A 124 15.94 20.65 -2.55
CA GLU A 124 16.02 21.48 -3.74
C GLU A 124 14.72 21.41 -4.57
N ASN A 125 14.78 20.89 -5.79
CA ASN A 125 13.62 20.71 -6.68
C ASN A 125 13.03 19.29 -6.63
N LEU A 126 13.55 18.41 -5.78
CA LEU A 126 13.10 17.03 -5.63
C LEU A 126 12.05 16.92 -4.54
N LYS A 127 10.93 16.27 -4.88
CA LYS A 127 9.87 15.92 -3.93
C LYS A 127 10.02 14.46 -3.54
N GLY A 128 10.05 14.18 -2.25
CA GLY A 128 10.17 12.84 -1.71
C GLY A 128 9.32 12.67 -0.45
N LEU A 129 9.46 11.51 0.17
CA LEU A 129 8.85 11.18 1.46
C LEU A 129 9.94 10.76 2.43
N TYR A 130 9.87 11.30 3.63
CA TYR A 130 10.66 10.86 4.77
C TYR A 130 9.79 9.98 5.67
N ASN A 131 10.30 8.81 6.06
CA ASN A 131 9.58 7.96 7.00
C ASN A 131 10.51 7.35 8.06
N SER A 132 9.95 7.19 9.24
CA SER A 132 10.53 6.46 10.37
C SER A 132 9.47 5.57 11.03
N ILE A 133 8.71 4.83 10.22
CA ILE A 133 7.51 4.09 10.67
C ILE A 133 7.85 3.03 11.73
N GLY A 134 9.04 2.43 11.72
CA GLY A 134 9.50 1.51 12.76
C GLY A 134 8.87 0.11 12.68
N LEU A 135 8.58 -0.36 11.47
CA LEU A 135 8.10 -1.72 11.17
C LEU A 135 6.90 -2.18 12.02
N PRO A 136 5.81 -1.39 12.15
CA PRO A 136 4.63 -1.85 12.88
C PRO A 136 4.03 -3.08 12.19
N GLY A 137 3.62 -4.06 13.00
CA GLY A 137 3.10 -5.31 12.47
C GLY A 137 2.49 -6.20 13.55
N MET A 138 1.82 -7.25 13.12
CA MET A 138 1.06 -8.15 13.97
C MET A 138 1.89 -9.25 14.64
N GLY A 139 3.16 -9.41 14.24
CA GLY A 139 4.03 -10.52 14.63
C GLY A 139 3.78 -11.80 13.85
N ILE A 140 4.79 -12.69 13.83
CA ILE A 140 4.80 -13.88 12.97
C ILE A 140 3.61 -14.82 13.25
N LYS A 141 3.27 -15.10 14.51
CA LYS A 141 2.21 -16.04 14.86
C LYS A 141 0.85 -15.64 14.28
N LYS A 142 0.49 -14.35 14.40
CA LYS A 142 -0.76 -13.84 13.86
C LYS A 142 -0.72 -13.74 12.33
N PHE A 143 0.45 -13.44 11.78
CA PHE A 143 0.64 -13.38 10.33
C PHE A 143 0.48 -14.75 9.66
N LEU A 144 1.01 -15.82 10.24
CA LEU A 144 0.85 -17.18 9.69
C LEU A 144 -0.64 -17.55 9.59
N LYS A 145 -1.41 -17.33 10.66
CA LYS A 145 -2.85 -17.55 10.61
C LYS A 145 -3.54 -16.71 9.52
N TYR A 146 -3.16 -15.43 9.40
CA TYR A 146 -3.68 -14.56 8.34
C TYR A 146 -3.32 -15.10 6.94
N LEU A 147 -2.11 -15.62 6.76
CA LEU A 147 -1.63 -16.14 5.47
C LEU A 147 -2.39 -17.40 5.04
N GLU A 148 -2.76 -18.27 5.98
CA GLU A 148 -3.59 -19.45 5.73
C GLU A 148 -4.98 -19.06 5.21
N ASP A 149 -5.60 -18.05 5.82
CA ASP A 149 -6.98 -17.64 5.56
C ASP A 149 -7.11 -16.59 4.45
N THR A 150 -6.02 -16.08 3.88
CA THR A 150 -6.10 -14.96 2.94
C THR A 150 -6.70 -15.35 1.59
N GLU A 151 -7.66 -14.56 1.12
CA GLU A 151 -8.23 -14.70 -0.22
C GLU A 151 -7.25 -14.35 -1.37
N LEU A 152 -6.06 -13.83 -1.07
CA LEU A 152 -5.11 -13.43 -2.10
C LEU A 152 -4.60 -14.62 -2.92
N TRP A 153 -4.66 -15.84 -2.39
CA TRP A 153 -4.33 -17.08 -3.10
C TRP A 153 -5.18 -17.30 -4.35
N LYS A 154 -6.40 -16.74 -4.40
CA LYS A 154 -7.29 -16.83 -5.58
C LYS A 154 -6.68 -16.28 -6.87
N TYR A 155 -5.72 -15.37 -6.75
CA TYR A 155 -5.06 -14.76 -7.93
C TYR A 155 -4.02 -15.67 -8.58
N LYS A 156 -3.58 -16.73 -7.90
CA LYS A 156 -2.54 -17.66 -8.39
C LYS A 156 -1.28 -16.91 -8.87
N ARG A 157 -0.90 -15.87 -8.16
CA ARG A 157 0.29 -15.05 -8.41
C ARG A 157 1.26 -15.18 -7.24
N PRO A 158 2.58 -15.00 -7.45
CA PRO A 158 3.55 -15.11 -6.38
C PRO A 158 3.26 -14.16 -5.22
N LEU A 159 3.27 -14.71 -4.02
CA LEU A 159 3.18 -13.98 -2.76
C LEU A 159 4.47 -14.18 -2.00
N GLY A 160 5.20 -13.10 -1.76
CA GLY A 160 6.43 -13.07 -0.98
C GLY A 160 6.21 -12.48 0.40
N VAL A 161 7.14 -12.75 1.30
CA VAL A 161 7.15 -12.18 2.66
C VAL A 161 8.50 -11.54 2.93
N SER A 162 8.49 -10.29 3.36
CA SER A 162 9.68 -9.64 3.91
C SER A 162 9.79 -10.00 5.39
N ILE A 163 10.95 -10.48 5.82
CA ILE A 163 11.21 -10.90 7.20
C ILE A 163 12.25 -9.96 7.79
N GLY A 164 11.99 -9.43 8.99
CA GLY A 164 12.94 -8.66 9.77
C GLY A 164 13.33 -9.39 11.04
N GLY A 165 14.61 -9.25 11.43
CA GLY A 165 15.13 -9.72 12.71
C GLY A 165 15.18 -8.60 13.73
N ASP A 166 15.02 -8.92 15.00
CA ASP A 166 15.41 -8.08 16.13
C ASP A 166 16.82 -8.51 16.57
N ASN A 167 17.78 -7.57 16.61
CA ASN A 167 19.09 -7.81 17.17
C ASN A 167 19.03 -7.74 18.69
#